data_38cf755d95f07743e5f3630e9f2afab6
#
_entry.id   38cf755d95f07743e5f3630e9f2afab6
#
_cell.length_a   1.000
_cell.length_b   1.000
_cell.length_c   1.000
_cell.angle_alpha   90.00
_cell.angle_beta   90.00
_cell.angle_gamma   90.00
#
_symmetry.space_group_name_H-M   'P 1'
#
loop_
_entity.id
_entity.type
_entity.pdbx_description
1 polymer ?
#
loop_
_entity_poly.entity_id
_entity_poly.type
_entity_poly.pdbx_seq_one_letter_code
_entity_poly.pdbx_strand_id
1 'polypeptide(L)'
;MNRPLTTVLTHNSATKVEAFISSTEAKAALDLIQRQLGRDCFVNCHSGTLATAARLAGMTGFGDILVAELGSEDKAANLAGITELTAEGVRLILLGRQNDVETYRSYIGAGARDYLVLPVEADTQVALGLGQTQGARHARQRRVDRCGPGFWLSGG
;
A
#
# COMPACT_ATOMS: atom_id res chain seq x y z
N MET A 1 -29.70 25.88 6.17
CA MET A 1 -29.53 25.55 5.77
C MET A 1 -28.63 24.99 4.97
N ASN A 2 -27.81 25.08 4.56
CA ASN A 2 -27.01 24.56 3.72
C ASN A 2 -25.96 23.82 4.24
N ARG A 3 -25.78 23.62 5.41
CA ARG A 3 -24.80 22.90 5.87
C ARG A 3 -24.74 21.55 5.42
N PRO A 4 -25.74 20.86 5.21
CA PRO A 4 -25.70 19.51 4.75
C PRO A 4 -24.97 19.38 3.46
N LEU A 5 -25.11 20.34 2.63
CA LEU A 5 -24.47 20.26 1.42
C LEU A 5 -23.02 20.25 1.56
N THR A 6 -22.50 21.04 2.39
CA THR A 6 -21.10 21.12 2.60
C THR A 6 -20.54 19.81 3.07
N THR A 7 -21.26 19.19 3.95
CA THR A 7 -20.83 17.93 4.46
C THR A 7 -20.73 16.91 3.38
N VAL A 8 -21.69 16.88 2.53
CA VAL A 8 -21.69 15.92 1.46
C VAL A 8 -20.50 16.10 0.56
N LEU A 9 -20.19 17.31 0.23
CA LEU A 9 -19.07 17.54 -0.61
C LEU A 9 -17.80 17.03 0.00
N THR A 10 -17.64 17.22 1.27
CA THR A 10 -16.45 16.77 1.93
C THR A 10 -16.31 15.27 1.84
N HIS A 11 -17.39 14.58 1.98
CA HIS A 11 -17.32 13.15 1.96
C HIS A 11 -17.03 12.58 0.61
N ASN A 12 -17.26 13.32 -0.40
CA ASN A 12 -17.09 12.79 -1.72
C ASN A 12 -15.74 13.04 -2.33
N SER A 13 -14.77 13.39 -1.53
CA SER A 13 -13.44 13.58 -2.06
C SER A 13 -12.87 12.27 -2.54
N ALA A 14 -12.38 12.24 -3.73
CA ALA A 14 -11.78 11.03 -4.26
C ALA A 14 -10.45 10.75 -3.58
N THR A 15 -10.12 9.48 -3.42
CA THR A 15 -8.83 9.07 -2.91
C THR A 15 -7.78 9.31 -3.98
N LYS A 16 -6.71 9.98 -3.63
CA LYS A 16 -5.66 10.29 -4.58
C LYS A 16 -4.50 9.33 -4.42
N VAL A 17 -4.14 8.71 -5.51
CA VAL A 17 -3.07 7.72 -5.52
C VAL A 17 -1.98 8.20 -6.47
N GLU A 18 -0.75 8.26 -5.97
CA GLU A 18 0.41 8.53 -6.81
C GLU A 18 1.16 7.21 -6.93
N ALA A 19 1.57 6.88 -8.11
CA ALA A 19 2.26 5.61 -8.34
C ALA A 19 3.56 5.81 -9.09
N PHE A 20 4.62 5.20 -8.60
CA PHE A 20 5.93 5.21 -9.26
C PHE A 20 6.25 3.78 -9.61
N ILE A 21 6.09 3.43 -10.85
CA ILE A 21 6.25 2.05 -11.31
C ILE A 21 7.02 2.02 -12.61
N SER A 22 7.65 0.90 -12.90
CA SER A 22 8.42 0.77 -14.11
C SER A 22 8.23 -0.55 -14.84
N SER A 23 7.51 -1.49 -14.27
CA SER A 23 7.33 -2.80 -14.91
C SER A 23 5.86 -3.10 -15.16
N THR A 24 5.61 -4.07 -16.04
CA THR A 24 4.23 -4.46 -16.33
C THR A 24 3.60 -5.17 -15.16
N GLU A 25 4.40 -5.92 -14.39
CA GLU A 25 3.86 -6.57 -13.19
C GLU A 25 3.43 -5.53 -12.17
N ALA A 26 4.18 -4.43 -12.05
CA ALA A 26 3.79 -3.36 -11.15
C ALA A 26 2.53 -2.68 -11.63
N LYS A 27 2.37 -2.54 -12.94
CA LYS A 27 1.16 -1.95 -13.48
C LYS A 27 -0.05 -2.83 -13.15
N ALA A 28 0.10 -4.14 -13.26
CA ALA A 28 -0.98 -5.05 -12.91
C ALA A 28 -1.33 -4.94 -11.42
N ALA A 29 -0.33 -4.76 -10.56
CA ALA A 29 -0.58 -4.57 -9.15
C ALA A 29 -1.31 -3.26 -8.89
N LEU A 30 -0.95 -2.22 -9.61
CA LEU A 30 -1.63 -0.94 -9.47
C LEU A 30 -3.09 -1.07 -9.90
N ASP A 31 -3.36 -1.81 -10.95
CA ASP A 31 -4.73 -2.04 -11.37
C ASP A 31 -5.52 -2.77 -10.30
N LEU A 32 -4.91 -3.72 -9.63
CA LEU A 32 -5.55 -4.43 -8.54
C LEU A 32 -5.88 -3.49 -7.40
N ILE A 33 -4.96 -2.64 -7.03
CA ILE A 33 -5.18 -1.66 -5.98
C ILE A 33 -6.33 -0.73 -6.36
N GLN A 34 -6.34 -0.31 -7.60
CA GLN A 34 -7.37 0.59 -8.09
C GLN A 34 -8.75 -0.07 -8.01
N ARG A 35 -8.81 -1.34 -8.35
CA ARG A 35 -10.08 -2.06 -8.26
C ARG A 35 -10.56 -2.15 -6.83
N GLN A 36 -9.67 -2.32 -5.87
CA GLN A 36 -10.06 -2.42 -4.48
C GLN A 36 -10.46 -1.06 -3.90
N LEU A 37 -9.95 0.02 -4.44
CA LEU A 37 -10.35 1.34 -4.03
C LEU A 37 -11.71 1.74 -4.59
N GLY A 38 -12.09 1.15 -5.70
CA GLY A 38 -13.38 1.43 -6.29
C GLY A 38 -13.33 2.61 -7.24
N ARG A 39 -14.49 3.20 -7.50
CA ARG A 39 -14.57 4.23 -8.50
C ARG A 39 -14.05 5.56 -8.04
N ASP A 40 -14.04 5.81 -6.76
CA ASP A 40 -13.70 7.12 -6.27
C ASP A 40 -12.22 7.22 -5.99
N CYS A 41 -11.41 7.00 -7.00
CA CYS A 41 -9.98 7.19 -6.83
C CYS A 41 -9.39 7.81 -8.09
N PHE A 42 -8.39 8.64 -7.88
CA PHE A 42 -7.67 9.27 -8.92
C PHE A 42 -6.27 8.72 -8.88
N VAL A 43 -5.76 8.17 -9.94
CA VAL A 43 -4.43 7.58 -9.98
C VAL A 43 -3.55 8.35 -10.95
N ASN A 44 -2.45 8.88 -10.43
CA ASN A 44 -1.41 9.48 -11.26
C ASN A 44 -0.25 8.53 -11.31
N CYS A 45 0.14 8.12 -12.50
CA CYS A 45 1.18 7.14 -12.67
C CYS A 45 2.43 7.78 -13.25
N HIS A 46 3.56 7.53 -12.62
CA HIS A 46 4.83 8.09 -13.04
C HIS A 46 5.80 6.96 -13.28
N SER A 47 6.73 7.15 -14.17
CA SER A 47 7.80 6.20 -14.38
C SER A 47 8.79 6.34 -13.27
N GLY A 48 9.17 5.25 -12.64
CA GLY A 48 10.20 5.32 -11.61
C GLY A 48 10.00 4.28 -10.54
N THR A 49 10.71 4.46 -9.45
CA THR A 49 10.71 3.51 -8.35
C THR A 49 10.62 4.26 -7.04
N LEU A 50 10.75 3.52 -5.95
CA LEU A 50 10.77 4.11 -4.62
C LEU A 50 11.83 5.20 -4.52
N ALA A 51 12.99 4.98 -5.13
CA ALA A 51 14.06 5.98 -5.07
C ALA A 51 13.63 7.28 -5.74
N THR A 52 12.88 7.17 -6.82
CA THR A 52 12.37 8.36 -7.50
C THR A 52 11.42 9.12 -6.59
N ALA A 53 10.51 8.42 -5.96
CA ALA A 53 9.55 9.05 -5.05
C ALA A 53 10.28 9.70 -3.88
N ALA A 54 11.28 9.02 -3.33
CA ALA A 54 12.00 9.55 -2.19
C ALA A 54 12.73 10.85 -2.52
N ARG A 55 13.21 10.97 -3.74
CA ARG A 55 13.88 12.21 -4.13
C ARG A 55 12.91 13.38 -4.24
N LEU A 56 11.63 13.10 -4.41
CA LEU A 56 10.62 14.14 -4.50
C LEU A 56 9.96 14.44 -3.16
N ALA A 57 10.32 13.68 -2.14
CA ALA A 57 9.74 13.88 -0.82
C ALA A 57 10.03 15.31 -0.34
N GLY A 58 9.01 15.95 0.20
CA GLY A 58 9.17 17.31 0.66
C GLY A 58 9.05 18.36 -0.42
N MET A 59 9.09 17.95 -1.68
CA MET A 59 8.97 18.89 -2.77
C MET A 59 7.58 18.87 -3.38
N THR A 60 6.88 17.76 -3.26
CA THR A 60 5.55 17.64 -3.82
C THR A 60 4.73 16.77 -2.90
N GLY A 61 3.43 16.97 -2.91
CA GLY A 61 2.54 16.15 -2.12
C GLY A 61 2.18 14.88 -2.89
N PHE A 62 2.00 13.79 -2.17
CA PHE A 62 1.72 12.52 -2.81
C PHE A 62 0.27 12.06 -2.68
N GLY A 63 -0.59 12.89 -2.16
CA GLY A 63 -1.98 12.50 -2.02
C GLY A 63 -2.19 11.58 -0.83
N ASP A 64 -3.14 10.67 -0.96
CA ASP A 64 -3.51 9.82 0.16
C ASP A 64 -2.72 8.53 0.20
N ILE A 65 -2.44 7.98 -0.95
CA ILE A 65 -1.75 6.69 -1.07
C ILE A 65 -0.62 6.83 -2.08
N LEU A 66 0.52 6.30 -1.73
CA LEU A 66 1.66 6.27 -2.63
C LEU A 66 2.01 4.81 -2.90
N VAL A 67 2.03 4.43 -4.16
CA VAL A 67 2.41 3.08 -4.56
C VAL A 67 3.78 3.19 -5.22
N ALA A 68 4.75 2.44 -4.78
CA ALA A 68 6.10 2.55 -5.31
C ALA A 68 6.71 1.17 -5.54
N GLU A 69 7.25 0.99 -6.73
CA GLU A 69 7.96 -0.24 -7.06
C GLU A 69 9.40 -0.12 -6.59
N LEU A 70 9.92 -1.19 -6.01
CA LEU A 70 11.31 -1.18 -5.57
C LEU A 70 12.23 -1.37 -6.75
N GLY A 71 13.31 -0.62 -6.78
CA GLY A 71 14.29 -0.73 -7.83
C GLY A 71 15.43 -1.63 -7.42
N SER A 72 16.60 -1.31 -7.89
CA SER A 72 17.77 -2.13 -7.62
C SER A 72 18.56 -1.68 -6.40
N GLU A 73 18.03 -0.71 -5.66
CA GLU A 73 18.71 -0.24 -4.48
C GLU A 73 18.75 -1.32 -3.42
N ASP A 74 19.72 -1.25 -2.52
CA ASP A 74 19.82 -2.25 -1.49
C ASP A 74 18.78 -2.00 -0.39
N LYS A 75 18.70 -2.91 0.54
CA LYS A 75 17.68 -2.87 1.57
C LYS A 75 17.82 -1.63 2.43
N ALA A 76 19.04 -1.21 2.75
CA ALA A 76 19.24 -0.04 3.59
C ALA A 76 18.71 1.22 2.91
N ALA A 77 18.95 1.35 1.61
CA ALA A 77 18.44 2.50 0.87
C ALA A 77 16.93 2.47 0.81
N ASN A 78 16.36 1.29 0.62
CA ASN A 78 14.91 1.16 0.61
C ASN A 78 14.29 1.54 1.95
N LEU A 79 14.90 1.10 3.05
CA LEU A 79 14.38 1.44 4.36
C LEU A 79 14.45 2.94 4.63
N ALA A 80 15.52 3.57 4.18
CA ALA A 80 15.64 5.02 4.34
C ALA A 80 14.56 5.75 3.56
N GLY A 81 14.32 5.30 2.32
CA GLY A 81 13.28 5.92 1.51
C GLY A 81 11.90 5.75 2.10
N ILE A 82 11.61 4.58 2.65
CA ILE A 82 10.32 4.33 3.28
C ILE A 82 10.13 5.27 4.46
N THR A 83 11.16 5.39 5.30
CA THR A 83 11.07 6.24 6.47
C THR A 83 10.85 7.69 6.07
N GLU A 84 11.55 8.13 5.06
CA GLU A 84 11.43 9.50 4.61
C GLU A 84 10.03 9.80 4.06
N LEU A 85 9.52 8.90 3.25
CA LEU A 85 8.21 9.12 2.65
C LEU A 85 7.08 9.01 3.68
N THR A 86 7.16 8.04 4.58
CA THR A 86 6.09 7.88 5.53
C THR A 86 6.10 8.96 6.61
N ALA A 87 7.22 9.66 6.78
CA ALA A 87 7.25 10.80 7.68
C ALA A 87 6.34 11.92 7.20
N GLU A 88 6.01 11.92 5.91
CA GLU A 88 5.10 12.90 5.37
C GLU A 88 3.64 12.54 5.60
N GLY A 89 3.37 11.41 6.18
CA GLY A 89 2.00 11.00 6.48
C GLY A 89 1.29 10.24 5.38
N VAL A 90 1.97 9.94 4.29
CA VAL A 90 1.33 9.24 3.18
C VAL A 90 1.28 7.74 3.49
N ARG A 91 0.27 7.06 2.99
CA ARG A 91 0.17 5.61 3.14
C ARG A 91 0.92 4.98 1.98
N LEU A 92 2.00 4.29 2.29
CA LEU A 92 2.91 3.77 1.28
C LEU A 92 2.69 2.29 1.07
N ILE A 93 2.44 1.90 -0.17
CA ILE A 93 2.33 0.50 -0.56
C ILE A 93 3.49 0.19 -1.48
N LEU A 94 4.26 -0.82 -1.12
CA LEU A 94 5.46 -1.18 -1.88
C LEU A 94 5.21 -2.37 -2.77
N LEU A 95 5.87 -2.38 -3.91
CA LEU A 95 5.81 -3.49 -4.85
C LEU A 95 7.23 -3.98 -5.07
N GLY A 96 7.49 -5.24 -4.80
CA GLY A 96 8.83 -5.77 -4.95
C GLY A 96 8.80 -7.24 -5.30
N ARG A 97 9.98 -7.85 -5.39
CA ARG A 97 10.05 -9.23 -5.85
C ARG A 97 10.58 -10.19 -4.81
N GLN A 98 11.07 -9.67 -3.68
CA GLN A 98 11.54 -10.56 -2.65
C GLN A 98 10.38 -11.07 -1.82
N ASN A 99 10.29 -12.39 -1.70
CA ASN A 99 9.15 -12.99 -1.04
C ASN A 99 9.64 -13.72 0.21
N ASP A 100 10.02 -12.96 1.22
CA ASP A 100 10.42 -13.55 2.48
C ASP A 100 9.91 -12.69 3.64
N VAL A 101 9.74 -13.34 4.77
CA VAL A 101 9.13 -12.73 5.92
C VAL A 101 9.97 -11.61 6.49
N GLU A 102 11.26 -11.76 6.45
CA GLU A 102 12.12 -10.74 7.01
C GLU A 102 12.04 -9.43 6.24
N THR A 103 12.04 -9.52 4.92
CA THR A 103 11.89 -8.34 4.07
C THR A 103 10.55 -7.66 4.34
N TYR A 104 9.49 -8.45 4.38
CA TYR A 104 8.17 -7.92 4.65
C TYR A 104 8.15 -7.19 5.98
N ARG A 105 8.63 -7.84 7.02
CA ARG A 105 8.60 -7.23 8.34
C ARG A 105 9.44 -5.97 8.43
N SER A 106 10.58 -5.97 7.75
CA SER A 106 11.45 -4.80 7.76
C SER A 106 10.78 -3.60 7.14
N TYR A 107 10.13 -3.81 6.01
CA TYR A 107 9.50 -2.70 5.31
C TYR A 107 8.26 -2.20 6.05
N ILE A 108 7.46 -3.11 6.60
CA ILE A 108 6.32 -2.71 7.38
C ILE A 108 6.77 -1.99 8.66
N GLY A 109 7.84 -2.49 9.27
CA GLY A 109 8.36 -1.84 10.47
C GLY A 109 8.92 -0.47 10.21
N ALA A 110 9.38 -0.20 9.00
CA ALA A 110 9.87 1.12 8.63
C ALA A 110 8.75 2.11 8.34
N GLY A 111 7.53 1.64 8.19
CA GLY A 111 6.39 2.51 8.00
C GLY A 111 5.51 2.21 6.81
N ALA A 112 5.88 1.26 5.97
CA ALA A 112 5.05 0.94 4.81
C ALA A 112 3.73 0.34 5.28
N ARG A 113 2.68 0.65 4.55
CA ARG A 113 1.36 0.13 4.87
C ARG A 113 1.23 -1.32 4.42
N ASP A 114 1.80 -1.65 3.29
CA ASP A 114 1.76 -3.01 2.78
C ASP A 114 2.92 -3.22 1.83
N TYR A 115 3.23 -4.46 1.56
CA TYR A 115 4.28 -4.84 0.61
C TYR A 115 3.76 -6.01 -0.20
N LEU A 116 3.62 -5.81 -1.49
CA LEU A 116 3.10 -6.82 -2.40
C LEU A 116 4.23 -7.41 -3.21
N VAL A 117 4.26 -8.72 -3.32
CA VAL A 117 5.29 -9.41 -4.08
C VAL A 117 4.80 -9.58 -5.50
N LEU A 118 5.60 -9.15 -6.45
CA LEU A 118 5.26 -9.22 -7.86
C LEU A 118 5.69 -10.56 -8.45
N PRO A 119 4.89 -11.11 -9.34
CA PRO A 119 3.59 -10.62 -9.79
C PRO A 119 2.50 -10.92 -8.77
N VAL A 120 1.52 -10.03 -8.67
CA VAL A 120 0.45 -10.23 -7.70
C VAL A 120 -0.59 -11.18 -8.24
N GLU A 121 -1.27 -11.85 -7.34
CA GLU A 121 -2.36 -12.73 -7.73
C GLU A 121 -3.67 -11.98 -7.67
N ALA A 122 -4.62 -12.41 -8.47
CA ALA A 122 -5.84 -11.67 -8.65
C ALA A 122 -6.64 -11.50 -7.37
N ASP A 123 -6.49 -12.42 -6.43
CA ASP A 123 -7.25 -12.36 -5.19
C ASP A 123 -6.46 -11.76 -4.03
N THR A 124 -5.33 -11.14 -4.31
CA THR A 124 -4.53 -10.52 -3.26
C THR A 124 -5.32 -9.37 -2.62
N GLN A 125 -5.31 -9.33 -1.30
CA GLN A 125 -5.95 -8.25 -0.55
C GLN A 125 -4.87 -7.26 -0.14
N VAL A 126 -5.12 -5.99 -0.37
CA VAL A 126 -4.14 -4.94 -0.11
C VAL A 126 -4.59 -4.12 1.10
N ALA A 127 -3.65 -3.83 1.99
CA ALA A 127 -3.94 -3.05 3.17
C ALA A 127 -3.95 -1.57 2.83
N LEU A 128 -5.07 -1.08 2.39
CA LEU A 128 -5.15 0.29 1.91
C LEU A 128 -5.23 1.34 3.01
N GLY A 129 -5.66 0.96 4.18
CA GLY A 129 -5.63 1.89 5.28
C GLY A 129 -6.65 3.00 5.21
N LEU A 130 -7.78 2.72 4.64
CA LEU A 130 -8.79 3.74 4.45
C LEU A 130 -9.91 3.68 5.47
N GLY A 131 -9.55 3.58 6.71
CA GLY A 131 -10.57 3.58 7.75
C GLY A 131 -11.11 2.24 8.11
N GLN A 132 -10.61 1.17 7.51
CA GLN A 132 -11.04 -0.12 7.82
C GLN A 132 -10.34 -0.62 9.00
N THR A 133 -10.87 -1.59 9.66
CA THR A 133 -10.21 -2.15 10.78
C THR A 133 -9.06 -2.97 10.29
N GLN A 134 -7.95 -2.71 10.82
CA GLN A 134 -6.79 -3.43 10.42
C GLN A 134 -6.74 -4.76 11.05
N GLY A 135 -7.29 -4.92 12.20
CA GLY A 135 -7.23 -6.17 12.89
C GLY A 135 -7.83 -7.30 12.12
N ALA A 136 -8.88 -7.02 11.44
CA ALA A 136 -9.53 -8.05 10.67
C ALA A 136 -8.61 -8.66 9.67
N ARG A 137 -7.77 -7.86 9.11
CA ARG A 137 -6.93 -8.38 8.17
C ARG A 137 -5.85 -9.17 8.72
N HIS A 138 -5.36 -8.85 9.84
CA HIS A 138 -4.35 -9.61 10.42
C HIS A 138 -4.80 -10.99 10.73
N ALA A 139 -5.99 -11.11 11.18
CA ALA A 139 -6.51 -12.41 11.46
C ALA A 139 -6.46 -13.26 10.25
N ARG A 140 -6.76 -12.70 9.14
CA ARG A 140 -6.77 -13.44 7.97
C ARG A 140 -5.44 -13.95 7.62
N GLN A 141 -4.44 -13.23 7.87
CA GLN A 141 -3.27 -13.67 7.49
C GLN A 141 -2.78 -14.77 8.13
N ARG A 142 -3.17 -15.12 8.87
CA ARG A 142 -2.64 -16.17 9.30
C ARG A 142 -3.12 -17.28 9.01
N ARG A 143 -4.01 -17.52 8.57
CA ARG A 143 -4.49 -18.42 8.16
C ARG A 143 -3.91 -19.18 7.64
N VAL A 144 -3.70 -18.98 7.96
CA VAL A 144 -3.13 -19.40 7.65
C VAL A 144 -2.75 -20.16 8.16
N ASP A 145 -3.20 -20.17 8.87
CA ASP A 145 -2.97 -20.48 9.40
C ASP A 145 -3.37 -21.30 9.79
N ARG A 146 -4.08 -21.46 9.98
CA ARG A 146 -4.53 -21.79 10.42
C ARG A 146 -4.69 -22.64 10.50
N CYS A 147 -4.97 -22.88 10.75
CA CYS A 147 -5.26 -23.23 10.84
C CYS A 147 -5.66 -23.70 11.15
N GLY A 148 -6.00 -24.20 11.40
CA GLY A 148 -6.30 -24.34 11.79
C GLY A 148 -6.92 -24.62 12.23
N PRO A 149 -7.18 -25.04 12.55
CA PRO A 149 -7.71 -25.04 13.03
C PRO A 149 -8.02 -25.04 13.55
N GLY A 150 -8.26 -25.30 13.75
CA GLY A 150 -8.32 -24.89 14.25
C GLY A 150 -8.54 -24.74 14.54
N PHE A 151 -8.61 -24.99 14.64
CA PHE A 151 -8.66 -24.47 14.97
C PHE A 151 -8.68 -24.54 15.29
N TRP A 152 -8.75 -25.25 15.51
CA TRP A 152 -8.75 -25.02 15.97
C TRP A 152 -8.94 -25.02 16.64
N LEU A 153 -9.18 -25.31 16.77
CA LEU A 153 -9.25 -24.96 17.36
C LEU A 153 -9.38 -24.68 17.87
N SER A 154 -9.57 -25.09 18.13
CA SER A 154 -9.54 -24.48 18.58
C SER A 154 -9.62 -23.99 18.80
N GLY A 155 -9.77 -24.30 18.98
CA GLY A 155 -9.64 -23.55 19.15
C GLY A 155 -9.70 -23.24 19.12
N GLY A 156 -9.75 -23.63 19.20
CA GLY A 156 -9.61 -23.05 19.14
C GLY A 156 -9.70 -22.75 19.05
#